data_87153e229a57a8c4ad328439b9de7e67
#
_entry.id   87153e229a57a8c4ad328439b9de7e67
#
_cell.length_a   1.000
_cell.length_b   1.000
_cell.length_c   1.000
_cell.angle_alpha   90.00
_cell.angle_beta   90.00
_cell.angle_gamma   90.00
#
_symmetry.space_group_name_H-M   'P 1'
#
loop_
_entity.id
_entity.type
_entity.pdbx_description
1 polymer ?
#
loop_
_entity_poly.entity_id
_entity_poly.type
_entity_poly.pdbx_seq_one_letter_code
_entity_poly.pdbx_strand_id
1 'polypeptide(L)'
;MDDIVIKNALSYSLGSDLHEAWRLTRKKEDGTYEPRIKKSKDEDWNINHGTDEVDIANCSFDELPSNWQYENLEAAKVAIDLVYDKTIAGENITSEEKEQMASVVHDEWLKRNDWVFDSEYGDPNLAVSYEDLSEDEKYKDKIQLDNAQEKVEEYAKDLIDIEELCTKYNLEISVKRL
;
A
#
# COMPACT_ATOMS: atom_id res chain seq x y z
N MET A 1 21.09 5.66 -5.84
CA MET A 1 20.29 5.79 -4.59
C MET A 1 20.18 4.38 -4.03
N ASP A 2 20.11 4.20 -2.72
CA ASP A 2 19.95 2.86 -2.12
C ASP A 2 18.53 2.34 -2.43
N ASP A 3 18.41 1.12 -2.94
CA ASP A 3 17.10 0.52 -3.29
C ASP A 3 16.14 0.50 -2.12
N ILE A 4 16.64 0.37 -0.89
CA ILE A 4 15.82 0.47 0.33
C ILE A 4 15.14 1.82 0.45
N VAL A 5 15.86 2.91 0.15
CA VAL A 5 15.29 4.28 0.21
C VAL A 5 14.22 4.46 -0.86
N ILE A 6 14.47 3.93 -2.07
CA ILE A 6 13.51 3.98 -3.18
C ILE A 6 12.26 3.17 -2.83
N LYS A 7 12.40 1.93 -2.43
CA LYS A 7 11.29 1.06 -2.03
C LYS A 7 10.45 1.69 -0.91
N ASN A 8 11.07 2.31 0.09
CA ASN A 8 10.37 3.00 1.16
C ASN A 8 9.58 4.21 0.64
N ALA A 9 10.16 5.02 -0.25
CA ALA A 9 9.47 6.17 -0.85
C ALA A 9 8.27 5.73 -1.71
N LEU A 10 8.44 4.68 -2.53
CA LEU A 10 7.38 4.09 -3.33
C LEU A 10 6.27 3.50 -2.45
N SER A 11 6.63 2.83 -1.35
CA SER A 11 5.66 2.27 -0.40
C SER A 11 4.85 3.37 0.29
N TYR A 12 5.47 4.49 0.65
CA TYR A 12 4.75 5.63 1.23
C TYR A 12 3.74 6.21 0.23
N SER A 13 4.18 6.46 -1.01
CA SER A 13 3.31 6.95 -2.08
C SER A 13 2.14 5.98 -2.33
N LEU A 14 2.43 4.69 -2.48
CA LEU A 14 1.40 3.67 -2.72
C LEU A 14 0.42 3.53 -1.53
N GLY A 15 0.93 3.53 -0.29
CA GLY A 15 0.08 3.44 0.91
C GLY A 15 -0.89 4.61 1.02
N SER A 16 -0.43 5.82 0.69
CA SER A 16 -1.28 7.01 0.59
C SER A 16 -2.34 6.85 -0.51
N ASP A 17 -1.93 6.45 -1.72
CA ASP A 17 -2.83 6.29 -2.85
C ASP A 17 -3.91 5.22 -2.61
N LEU A 18 -3.54 4.09 -1.99
CA LEU A 18 -4.48 3.02 -1.62
C LEU A 18 -5.52 3.51 -0.60
N HIS A 19 -5.10 4.30 0.40
CA HIS A 19 -6.03 4.88 1.36
C HIS A 19 -7.00 5.85 0.68
N GLU A 20 -6.49 6.75 -0.15
CA GLU A 20 -7.34 7.71 -0.87
C GLU A 20 -8.29 7.02 -1.85
N ALA A 21 -7.84 6.00 -2.58
CA ALA A 21 -8.69 5.20 -3.45
C ALA A 21 -9.81 4.49 -2.66
N TRP A 22 -9.47 3.90 -1.50
CA TRP A 22 -10.48 3.30 -0.62
C TRP A 22 -11.49 4.34 -0.12
N ARG A 23 -11.05 5.53 0.29
CA ARG A 23 -11.96 6.62 0.70
C ARG A 23 -12.95 6.98 -0.42
N LEU A 24 -12.47 7.07 -1.66
CA LEU A 24 -13.31 7.39 -2.81
C LEU A 24 -14.45 6.39 -3.02
N THR A 25 -14.27 5.10 -2.68
CA THR A 25 -15.37 4.11 -2.74
C THR A 25 -16.50 4.40 -1.76
N ARG A 26 -16.24 5.22 -0.74
CA ARG A 26 -17.21 5.61 0.31
C ARG A 26 -17.78 7.01 0.11
N LYS A 27 -17.40 7.68 -0.98
CA LYS A 27 -17.84 9.04 -1.28
C LYS A 27 -19.32 9.07 -1.67
N LYS A 28 -20.09 9.94 -1.02
CA LYS A 28 -21.51 10.16 -1.28
C LYS A 28 -21.72 11.23 -2.36
N GLU A 29 -22.95 11.34 -2.84
CA GLU A 29 -23.33 12.33 -3.86
C GLU A 29 -23.14 13.78 -3.39
N ASP A 30 -23.29 14.04 -2.09
CA ASP A 30 -23.07 15.37 -1.48
C ASP A 30 -21.58 15.72 -1.29
N GLY A 31 -20.67 14.82 -1.67
CA GLY A 31 -19.22 15.01 -1.56
C GLY A 31 -18.64 14.61 -0.20
N THR A 32 -19.45 14.23 0.78
CA THR A 32 -18.99 13.67 2.05
C THR A 32 -18.65 12.19 1.91
N TYR A 33 -18.01 11.60 2.93
CA TYR A 33 -17.71 10.18 2.96
C TYR A 33 -18.60 9.45 3.96
N GLU A 34 -18.99 8.22 3.64
CA GLU A 34 -19.65 7.35 4.60
C GLU A 34 -18.68 7.02 5.74
N PRO A 35 -19.02 7.38 7.01
CA PRO A 35 -18.09 7.24 8.12
C PRO A 35 -17.62 5.79 8.34
N ARG A 36 -16.35 5.63 8.73
CA ARG A 36 -15.78 4.37 9.21
C ARG A 36 -15.02 4.62 10.49
N ILE A 37 -15.70 4.47 11.62
CA ILE A 37 -15.12 4.71 12.93
C ILE A 37 -14.24 3.52 13.34
N LYS A 38 -13.04 3.80 13.77
CA LYS A 38 -12.05 2.85 14.26
C LYS A 38 -11.40 3.36 15.54
N LYS A 39 -10.79 2.47 16.33
CA LYS A 39 -9.99 2.85 17.50
C LYS A 39 -8.57 3.20 17.08
N SER A 40 -8.09 4.32 17.58
CA SER A 40 -6.69 4.71 17.47
C SER A 40 -5.89 4.15 18.65
N LYS A 41 -4.68 3.66 18.37
CA LYS A 41 -3.67 3.28 19.37
C LYS A 41 -2.56 4.34 19.50
N ASP A 42 -2.69 5.45 18.79
CA ASP A 42 -1.75 6.57 18.79
C ASP A 42 -2.09 7.51 19.94
N GLU A 43 -1.32 7.45 21.02
CA GLU A 43 -1.57 8.24 22.24
C GLU A 43 -1.46 9.74 21.96
N ASP A 44 -0.50 10.19 21.15
CA ASP A 44 -0.31 11.60 20.82
C ASP A 44 -1.48 12.12 19.98
N TRP A 45 -1.93 11.33 19.02
CA TRP A 45 -3.11 11.64 18.22
C TRP A 45 -4.35 11.75 19.11
N ASN A 46 -4.55 10.77 20.00
CA ASN A 46 -5.70 10.71 20.91
C ASN A 46 -5.75 11.93 21.87
N ILE A 47 -4.60 12.33 22.40
CA ILE A 47 -4.50 13.52 23.28
C ILE A 47 -4.86 14.78 22.49
N ASN A 48 -4.34 14.93 21.28
CA ASN A 48 -4.56 16.11 20.45
C ASN A 48 -6.03 16.25 19.98
N HIS A 49 -6.74 15.13 19.81
CA HIS A 49 -8.12 15.11 19.35
C HIS A 49 -9.15 14.91 20.47
N GLY A 50 -8.71 14.60 21.70
CA GLY A 50 -9.58 14.37 22.85
C GLY A 50 -10.45 13.11 22.78
N THR A 51 -10.07 12.16 21.92
CA THR A 51 -10.78 10.89 21.67
C THR A 51 -9.83 9.84 21.14
N ASP A 52 -10.13 8.56 21.36
CA ASP A 52 -9.49 7.42 20.73
C ASP A 52 -10.27 6.89 19.51
N GLU A 53 -11.37 7.52 19.14
CA GLU A 53 -12.17 7.18 17.96
C GLU A 53 -11.78 8.07 16.79
N VAL A 54 -11.45 7.44 15.66
CA VAL A 54 -11.11 8.12 14.42
C VAL A 54 -12.04 7.68 13.31
N ASP A 55 -12.56 8.62 12.54
CA ASP A 55 -13.27 8.35 11.29
C ASP A 55 -12.26 8.28 10.15
N ILE A 56 -11.73 7.07 9.92
CA ILE A 56 -10.69 6.85 8.91
C ILE A 56 -11.15 7.17 7.47
N ALA A 57 -12.44 7.21 7.19
CA ALA A 57 -12.95 7.60 5.88
C ALA A 57 -12.93 9.14 5.68
N ASN A 58 -13.04 9.91 6.74
CA ASN A 58 -13.02 11.37 6.70
C ASN A 58 -11.64 11.99 7.07
N CYS A 59 -10.62 11.15 7.32
CA CYS A 59 -9.22 11.57 7.42
C CYS A 59 -8.49 11.30 6.10
N SER A 60 -7.70 12.25 5.62
CA SER A 60 -6.68 11.97 4.60
C SER A 60 -5.60 11.06 5.17
N PHE A 61 -4.77 10.46 4.30
CA PHE A 61 -3.71 9.57 4.77
C PHE A 61 -2.80 10.23 5.83
N ASP A 62 -2.41 11.48 5.60
CA ASP A 62 -1.51 12.22 6.52
C ASP A 62 -2.18 12.62 7.84
N GLU A 63 -3.52 12.65 7.90
CA GLU A 63 -4.29 12.93 9.11
C GLU A 63 -4.59 11.69 9.95
N LEU A 64 -4.36 10.50 9.40
CA LEU A 64 -4.57 9.25 10.13
C LEU A 64 -3.66 9.14 11.35
N PRO A 65 -4.14 8.53 12.45
CA PRO A 65 -3.27 8.06 13.51
C PRO A 65 -2.19 7.11 12.98
N SER A 66 -1.00 7.14 13.59
CA SER A 66 0.18 6.38 13.14
C SER A 66 -0.08 4.88 12.97
N ASN A 67 -0.92 4.27 13.79
CA ASN A 67 -1.27 2.86 13.66
C ASN A 67 -2.09 2.54 12.39
N TRP A 68 -2.91 3.47 11.91
CA TRP A 68 -3.66 3.31 10.66
C TRP A 68 -2.84 3.68 9.43
N GLN A 69 -1.92 4.66 9.55
CA GLN A 69 -0.89 4.87 8.52
C GLN A 69 -0.01 3.64 8.36
N TYR A 70 0.46 3.06 9.47
CA TYR A 70 1.30 1.86 9.48
C TYR A 70 0.68 0.69 8.72
N GLU A 71 -0.62 0.40 8.91
CA GLU A 71 -1.29 -0.68 8.19
C GLU A 71 -1.28 -0.48 6.67
N ASN A 72 -1.52 0.74 6.20
CA ASN A 72 -1.46 1.06 4.76
C ASN A 72 -0.02 0.98 4.23
N LEU A 73 0.97 1.44 5.01
CA LEU A 73 2.38 1.41 4.63
C LEU A 73 2.92 -0.02 4.56
N GLU A 74 2.62 -0.86 5.52
CA GLU A 74 3.08 -2.26 5.51
C GLU A 74 2.43 -3.07 4.38
N ALA A 75 1.15 -2.84 4.08
CA ALA A 75 0.51 -3.45 2.92
C ALA A 75 1.21 -3.03 1.61
N ALA A 76 1.44 -1.73 1.43
CA ALA A 76 2.15 -1.19 0.27
C ALA A 76 3.59 -1.71 0.16
N LYS A 77 4.30 -1.80 1.30
CA LYS A 77 5.69 -2.28 1.34
C LYS A 77 5.79 -3.73 0.88
N VAL A 78 4.92 -4.61 1.36
CA VAL A 78 4.89 -6.01 0.91
C VAL A 78 4.67 -6.08 -0.61
N ALA A 79 3.72 -5.33 -1.15
CA ALA A 79 3.43 -5.33 -2.58
C ALA A 79 4.61 -4.79 -3.41
N ILE A 80 5.24 -3.67 -2.99
CA ILE A 80 6.43 -3.09 -3.65
C ILE A 80 7.59 -4.09 -3.61
N ASP A 81 7.90 -4.69 -2.45
CA ASP A 81 9.02 -5.63 -2.31
C ASP A 81 8.87 -6.85 -3.23
N LEU A 82 7.64 -7.32 -3.46
CA LEU A 82 7.37 -8.46 -4.32
C LEU A 82 7.55 -8.16 -5.82
N VAL A 83 7.17 -6.97 -6.28
CA VAL A 83 7.18 -6.65 -7.71
C VAL A 83 8.45 -5.91 -8.16
N TYR A 84 9.16 -5.23 -7.26
CA TYR A 84 10.18 -4.23 -7.57
C TYR A 84 11.28 -4.75 -8.49
N ASP A 85 11.95 -5.84 -8.12
CA ASP A 85 13.15 -6.30 -8.84
C ASP A 85 12.82 -6.71 -10.28
N LYS A 86 11.71 -7.43 -10.49
CA LYS A 86 11.26 -7.82 -11.83
C LYS A 86 10.84 -6.61 -12.67
N THR A 87 10.08 -5.71 -12.06
CA THR A 87 9.57 -4.53 -12.77
C THR A 87 10.72 -3.60 -13.20
N ILE A 88 11.69 -3.34 -12.33
CA ILE A 88 12.88 -2.54 -12.67
C ILE A 88 13.70 -3.20 -13.77
N ALA A 89 13.79 -4.55 -13.79
CA ALA A 89 14.47 -5.29 -14.84
C ALA A 89 13.67 -5.33 -16.18
N GLY A 90 12.46 -4.81 -16.21
CA GLY A 90 11.58 -4.89 -17.39
C GLY A 90 11.07 -6.31 -17.65
N GLU A 91 11.07 -7.17 -16.64
CA GLU A 91 10.60 -8.55 -16.74
C GLU A 91 9.08 -8.61 -16.53
N ASN A 92 8.42 -9.48 -17.31
CA ASN A 92 6.98 -9.68 -17.14
C ASN A 92 6.69 -10.54 -15.91
N ILE A 93 5.72 -10.12 -15.11
CA ILE A 93 5.15 -10.92 -14.02
C ILE A 93 4.01 -11.75 -14.61
N THR A 94 4.18 -13.07 -14.64
CA THR A 94 3.16 -13.99 -15.15
C THR A 94 1.95 -14.06 -14.22
N SER A 95 0.81 -14.55 -14.74
CA SER A 95 -0.39 -14.74 -13.89
C SER A 95 -0.15 -15.71 -12.74
N GLU A 96 0.65 -16.77 -12.96
CA GLU A 96 0.99 -17.74 -11.91
C GLU A 96 1.85 -17.09 -10.81
N GLU A 97 2.85 -16.31 -11.19
CA GLU A 97 3.67 -15.56 -10.22
C GLU A 97 2.84 -14.54 -9.44
N LYS A 98 1.88 -13.86 -10.12
CA LYS A 98 0.99 -12.93 -9.45
C LYS A 98 0.09 -13.62 -8.43
N GLU A 99 -0.42 -14.82 -8.69
CA GLU A 99 -1.15 -15.63 -7.70
C GLU A 99 -0.28 -15.98 -6.49
N GLN A 100 0.98 -16.39 -6.73
CA GLN A 100 1.93 -16.69 -5.65
C GLN A 100 2.24 -15.44 -4.80
N MET A 101 2.44 -14.29 -5.44
CA MET A 101 2.66 -13.02 -4.75
C MET A 101 1.43 -12.59 -3.96
N ALA A 102 0.22 -12.77 -4.50
CA ALA A 102 -1.03 -12.45 -3.81
C ALA A 102 -1.25 -13.32 -2.57
N SER A 103 -0.85 -14.59 -2.62
CA SER A 103 -0.82 -15.45 -1.43
C SER A 103 0.11 -14.89 -0.34
N VAL A 104 1.28 -14.37 -0.72
CA VAL A 104 2.19 -13.72 0.25
C VAL A 104 1.58 -12.44 0.82
N VAL A 105 0.91 -11.62 -0.01
CA VAL A 105 0.20 -10.41 0.46
C VAL A 105 -0.83 -10.76 1.53
N HIS A 106 -1.64 -11.79 1.29
CA HIS A 106 -2.64 -12.28 2.24
C HIS A 106 -2.01 -12.80 3.54
N ASP A 107 -0.97 -13.63 3.44
CA ASP A 107 -0.28 -14.18 4.59
C ASP A 107 0.33 -13.09 5.48
N GLU A 108 0.94 -12.08 4.87
CA GLU A 108 1.48 -10.92 5.60
C GLU A 108 0.37 -10.06 6.21
N TRP A 109 -0.79 -9.95 5.55
CA TRP A 109 -1.95 -9.30 6.12
C TRP A 109 -2.49 -10.05 7.34
N LEU A 110 -2.63 -11.38 7.27
CA LEU A 110 -3.06 -12.22 8.40
C LEU A 110 -2.15 -12.06 9.62
N LYS A 111 -0.82 -11.98 9.42
CA LYS A 111 0.14 -11.78 10.53
C LYS A 111 -0.06 -10.47 11.28
N ARG A 112 -0.50 -9.42 10.59
CA ARG A 112 -0.77 -8.10 11.18
C ARG A 112 -2.19 -7.97 11.73
N ASN A 113 -3.11 -8.82 11.29
CA ASN A 113 -4.53 -8.73 11.56
C ASN A 113 -5.05 -9.98 12.31
N ASP A 114 -4.39 -10.36 13.38
CA ASP A 114 -4.71 -11.51 14.22
C ASP A 114 -6.16 -11.50 14.77
N TRP A 115 -6.79 -10.33 14.80
CA TRP A 115 -8.18 -10.16 15.18
C TRP A 115 -9.16 -10.95 14.32
N VAL A 116 -8.80 -11.32 13.08
CA VAL A 116 -9.68 -12.11 12.19
C VAL A 116 -9.95 -13.51 12.73
N PHE A 117 -9.05 -14.01 13.61
CA PHE A 117 -9.16 -15.33 14.26
C PHE A 117 -9.96 -15.27 15.57
N ASP A 118 -10.38 -14.09 16.01
CA ASP A 118 -11.16 -13.95 17.24
C ASP A 118 -12.53 -14.59 17.09
N SER A 119 -12.95 -15.34 18.11
CA SER A 119 -14.21 -16.10 18.08
C SER A 119 -15.47 -15.24 18.18
N GLU A 120 -15.35 -14.00 18.64
CA GLU A 120 -16.48 -13.08 18.86
C GLU A 120 -16.53 -11.98 17.79
N TYR A 121 -15.36 -11.49 17.35
CA TYR A 121 -15.24 -10.31 16.46
C TYR A 121 -14.51 -10.62 15.16
N GLY A 122 -14.00 -11.84 15.00
CA GLY A 122 -13.25 -12.25 13.82
C GLY A 122 -14.12 -12.40 12.57
N ASP A 123 -13.45 -12.52 11.45
CA ASP A 123 -14.12 -12.83 10.17
C ASP A 123 -13.64 -14.18 9.64
N PRO A 124 -14.44 -15.24 9.80
CA PRO A 124 -14.04 -16.58 9.36
C PRO A 124 -13.85 -16.70 7.85
N ASN A 125 -14.37 -15.78 7.05
CA ASN A 125 -14.16 -15.77 5.60
C ASN A 125 -12.77 -15.23 5.22
N LEU A 126 -12.16 -14.44 6.09
CA LEU A 126 -10.81 -13.89 5.92
C LEU A 126 -9.75 -14.69 6.69
N ALA A 127 -10.15 -15.41 7.76
CA ALA A 127 -9.28 -16.21 8.60
C ALA A 127 -8.92 -17.58 7.98
N VAL A 128 -8.67 -17.59 6.68
CA VAL A 128 -8.40 -18.80 5.87
C VAL A 128 -7.13 -18.61 5.04
N SER A 129 -6.63 -19.70 4.43
CA SER A 129 -5.53 -19.60 3.48
C SER A 129 -5.96 -18.83 2.22
N TYR A 130 -5.01 -18.26 1.48
CA TYR A 130 -5.32 -17.56 0.22
C TYR A 130 -6.12 -18.42 -0.76
N GLU A 131 -5.81 -19.71 -0.87
CA GLU A 131 -6.51 -20.64 -1.76
C GLU A 131 -8.00 -20.75 -1.45
N ASP A 132 -8.37 -20.66 -0.16
CA ASP A 132 -9.73 -20.78 0.33
C ASP A 132 -10.53 -19.47 0.34
N LEU A 133 -9.88 -18.35 0.01
CA LEU A 133 -10.55 -17.06 -0.14
C LEU A 133 -11.55 -17.07 -1.30
N SER A 134 -12.59 -16.24 -1.20
CA SER A 134 -13.44 -15.92 -2.34
C SER A 134 -12.66 -15.19 -3.42
N GLU A 135 -13.10 -15.28 -4.68
CA GLU A 135 -12.44 -14.57 -5.80
C GLU A 135 -12.45 -13.05 -5.60
N ASP A 136 -13.46 -12.49 -4.95
CA ASP A 136 -13.53 -11.06 -4.63
C ASP A 136 -12.44 -10.66 -3.62
N GLU A 137 -12.14 -11.50 -2.63
CA GLU A 137 -11.07 -11.24 -1.67
C GLU A 137 -9.68 -11.43 -2.32
N LYS A 138 -9.48 -12.50 -3.11
CA LYS A 138 -8.26 -12.70 -3.90
C LYS A 138 -7.99 -11.52 -4.85
N TYR A 139 -9.05 -10.96 -5.44
CA TYR A 139 -8.92 -9.80 -6.30
C TYR A 139 -8.34 -8.57 -5.57
N LYS A 140 -8.70 -8.37 -4.31
CA LYS A 140 -8.16 -7.25 -3.50
C LYS A 140 -6.65 -7.36 -3.30
N ASP A 141 -6.13 -8.57 -3.07
CA ASP A 141 -4.69 -8.79 -2.94
C ASP A 141 -3.96 -8.59 -4.28
N LYS A 142 -4.57 -9.05 -5.38
CA LYS A 142 -3.99 -8.87 -6.73
C LYS A 142 -3.95 -7.41 -7.17
N ILE A 143 -4.99 -6.61 -6.87
CA ILE A 143 -5.02 -5.20 -7.25
C ILE A 143 -3.95 -4.38 -6.49
N GLN A 144 -3.57 -4.79 -5.28
CA GLN A 144 -2.45 -4.17 -4.57
C GLN A 144 -1.13 -4.38 -5.33
N LEU A 145 -0.92 -5.58 -5.89
CA LEU A 145 0.26 -5.89 -6.72
C LEU A 145 0.25 -5.12 -8.04
N ASP A 146 -0.92 -5.00 -8.69
CA ASP A 146 -1.05 -4.23 -9.93
C ASP A 146 -0.70 -2.75 -9.70
N ASN A 147 -1.23 -2.15 -8.63
CA ASN A 147 -0.93 -0.77 -8.25
C ASN A 147 0.55 -0.59 -7.87
N ALA A 148 1.14 -1.57 -7.19
CA ALA A 148 2.55 -1.55 -6.86
C ALA A 148 3.43 -1.63 -8.11
N GLN A 149 3.10 -2.52 -9.05
CA GLN A 149 3.81 -2.65 -10.32
C GLN A 149 3.74 -1.35 -11.13
N GLU A 150 2.55 -0.76 -11.29
CA GLU A 150 2.36 0.52 -11.98
C GLU A 150 3.22 1.64 -11.35
N LYS A 151 3.25 1.72 -10.01
CA LYS A 151 4.07 2.70 -9.29
C LYS A 151 5.57 2.53 -9.56
N VAL A 152 6.06 1.29 -9.62
CA VAL A 152 7.46 0.99 -9.94
C VAL A 152 7.77 1.27 -11.41
N GLU A 153 6.85 0.99 -12.34
CA GLU A 153 6.98 1.29 -13.77
C GLU A 153 7.06 2.80 -14.02
N GLU A 154 6.23 3.60 -13.34
CA GLU A 154 6.30 5.06 -13.39
C GLU A 154 7.67 5.57 -12.95
N TYR A 155 8.16 5.07 -11.81
CA TYR A 155 9.49 5.43 -11.31
C TYR A 155 10.62 5.03 -12.29
N ALA A 156 10.56 3.82 -12.86
CA ALA A 156 11.55 3.36 -13.83
C ALA A 156 11.56 4.23 -15.10
N LYS A 157 10.40 4.66 -15.56
CA LYS A 157 10.26 5.57 -16.70
C LYS A 157 10.88 6.95 -16.40
N ASP A 158 10.60 7.52 -15.24
CA ASP A 158 11.16 8.82 -14.83
C ASP A 158 12.69 8.78 -14.77
N LEU A 159 13.28 7.64 -14.35
CA LEU A 159 14.73 7.45 -14.37
C LEU A 159 15.29 7.48 -15.80
N ILE A 160 14.65 6.78 -16.74
CA ILE A 160 15.06 6.75 -18.16
C ILE A 160 14.98 8.16 -18.75
N ASP A 161 13.89 8.88 -18.51
CA ASP A 161 13.69 10.24 -19.01
C ASP A 161 14.77 11.18 -18.48
N ILE A 162 15.18 11.06 -17.22
CA ILE A 162 16.27 11.84 -16.61
C ILE A 162 17.62 11.48 -17.26
N GLU A 163 17.92 10.21 -17.45
CA GLU A 163 19.17 9.76 -18.10
C GLU A 163 19.28 10.26 -19.55
N GLU A 164 18.19 10.19 -20.31
CA GLU A 164 18.12 10.72 -21.68
C GLU A 164 18.36 12.24 -21.73
N LEU A 165 17.74 13.00 -20.82
CA LEU A 165 17.95 14.45 -20.71
C LEU A 165 19.39 14.77 -20.34
N CYS A 166 19.98 14.07 -19.41
CA CYS A 166 21.37 14.27 -19.01
C CYS A 166 22.33 13.97 -20.16
N THR A 167 22.10 12.91 -20.90
CA THR A 167 22.89 12.55 -22.08
C THR A 167 22.77 13.61 -23.18
N LYS A 168 21.55 14.08 -23.48
CA LYS A 168 21.25 15.07 -24.49
C LYS A 168 21.94 16.44 -24.21
N TYR A 169 21.99 16.83 -22.95
CA TYR A 169 22.56 18.12 -22.55
C TYR A 169 23.97 18.03 -21.97
N ASN A 170 24.61 16.83 -22.04
CA ASN A 170 25.93 16.56 -21.48
C ASN A 170 26.06 16.99 -20.02
N LEU A 171 25.00 16.67 -19.23
CA LEU A 171 24.94 16.98 -17.81
C LEU A 171 25.48 15.78 -17.01
N GLU A 172 26.33 16.05 -16.03
CA GLU A 172 26.72 15.03 -15.06
C GLU A 172 25.63 14.93 -13.98
N ILE A 173 25.03 13.73 -13.82
CA ILE A 173 24.18 13.44 -12.67
C ILE A 173 25.10 13.23 -11.46
N SER A 174 25.35 14.30 -10.70
CA SER A 174 25.96 14.13 -9.40
C SER A 174 24.92 13.64 -8.40
N VAL A 175 24.71 12.34 -8.33
CA VAL A 175 23.96 11.74 -7.23
C VAL A 175 24.82 11.90 -5.99
N LYS A 176 24.61 12.96 -5.23
CA LYS A 176 25.19 13.05 -3.88
C LYS A 176 24.58 11.93 -3.08
N ARG A 177 25.40 10.92 -2.78
CA ARG A 177 25.07 9.98 -1.70
C ARG A 177 24.98 10.81 -0.42
N LEU A 178 23.77 10.99 0.08
CA LEU A 178 23.51 11.52 1.42
C LEU A 178 23.77 10.42 2.42
#